data_94504b17fb666f550010be41478851aa
#
_entry.id   94504b17fb666f550010be41478851aa
#
_cell.length_a   1.000
_cell.length_b   1.000
_cell.length_c   1.000
_cell.angle_alpha   90.00
_cell.angle_beta   90.00
_cell.angle_gamma   90.00
#
_symmetry.space_group_name_H-M   'P 1'
#
loop_
_entity.id
_entity.type
_entity.pdbx_description
1 polymer ?
#
loop_
_entity_poly.entity_id
_entity_poly.type
_entity_poly.pdbx_seq_one_letter_code
_entity_poly.pdbx_strand_id
1 'polypeptide(L)'
;PAATIAQVEIFGPVLVTMTFRTPAEAVELANNTPYGLAASVWTENINLALDVAPKIKAGVVWINCTNLFDAASGFGGYRESGFGREGGREGMWEYLKPALTRGAGSGERDLPKTKRTAARKAMERTAPRSPLPAIDRTYKLFIGGQQVRPDQGYSRKILSPAGALLAEIAEGNRKDIRNAVEAAHAAAAWARTSGHNRGQVLYYVAENLAQRADEFGERLAAMTGRDARDARREVEASIARLFSYGAWADKYDGAVHQTPIRGVTLAMNEPIGVMGLACPEEYPLLGFVSLVAPAVATGNTTIAIPSEAHPLAATELYTVLDASDVPAGVINIVTGAKDALAKVLAEHDDVDAVWYFGNHAGATEVERASAGNMKRTWAEWHARDWMDARQGEGREFLREATQVKNIWIPYGE
;
A
#
# COMPACT_ATOMS: atom_id res chain seq x y z
N PRO A 1 -11.77 21.43 20.47
CA PRO A 1 -11.66 20.38 19.45
C PRO A 1 -12.20 19.03 19.90
N ALA A 2 -12.06 18.69 21.19
CA ALA A 2 -12.47 17.38 21.73
C ALA A 2 -13.98 17.24 22.04
N ALA A 3 -14.77 18.30 21.87
CA ALA A 3 -16.21 18.23 22.11
C ALA A 3 -16.90 17.40 21.03
N THR A 4 -17.86 16.55 21.40
CA THR A 4 -18.62 15.69 20.48
C THR A 4 -19.18 16.44 19.29
N ILE A 5 -19.71 17.64 19.50
CA ILE A 5 -20.28 18.52 18.45
C ILE A 5 -19.23 18.95 17.40
N ALA A 6 -17.92 18.92 17.73
CA ALA A 6 -16.82 19.23 16.82
C ALA A 6 -16.32 18.01 16.05
N GLN A 7 -16.76 16.79 16.43
CA GLN A 7 -16.29 15.53 15.85
C GLN A 7 -17.39 14.74 15.14
N VAL A 8 -18.66 15.01 15.43
CA VAL A 8 -19.80 14.28 14.88
C VAL A 8 -20.56 15.19 13.93
N GLU A 9 -20.88 14.68 12.76
CA GLU A 9 -21.75 15.36 11.79
C GLU A 9 -23.18 15.44 12.33
N ILE A 10 -23.67 16.66 12.54
CA ILE A 10 -25.02 16.89 13.08
C ILE A 10 -26.11 16.88 12.00
N PHE A 11 -25.75 17.13 10.76
CA PHE A 11 -26.62 17.20 9.59
C PHE A 11 -27.80 18.19 9.77
N GLY A 12 -27.48 19.39 10.31
CA GLY A 12 -28.47 20.43 10.61
C GLY A 12 -27.81 21.81 10.68
N PRO A 13 -28.56 22.88 11.06
CA PRO A 13 -28.06 24.26 11.07
C PRO A 13 -27.14 24.50 12.29
N VAL A 14 -26.07 23.76 12.39
CA VAL A 14 -25.08 23.82 13.48
C VAL A 14 -23.73 24.22 12.91
N LEU A 15 -23.11 25.26 13.47
CA LEU A 15 -21.78 25.73 13.14
C LEU A 15 -20.91 25.69 14.40
N VAL A 16 -19.75 25.02 14.29
CA VAL A 16 -18.70 25.05 15.30
C VAL A 16 -17.63 26.05 14.90
N THR A 17 -17.32 27.00 15.77
CA THR A 17 -16.30 28.03 15.53
C THR A 17 -15.12 27.80 16.47
N MET A 18 -13.92 27.81 15.92
CA MET A 18 -12.66 27.72 16.65
C MET A 18 -11.71 28.83 16.20
N THR A 19 -10.96 29.41 17.13
CA THR A 19 -9.92 30.40 16.82
C THR A 19 -8.56 29.73 16.71
N PHE A 20 -7.68 30.29 15.91
CA PHE A 20 -6.30 29.86 15.75
C PHE A 20 -5.36 31.05 15.78
N ARG A 21 -4.07 30.81 16.05
CA ARG A 21 -3.02 31.84 16.14
C ARG A 21 -2.07 31.80 14.95
N THR A 22 -1.91 30.61 14.35
CA THR A 22 -0.99 30.42 13.23
C THR A 22 -1.66 29.60 12.11
N PRO A 23 -1.22 29.75 10.85
CA PRO A 23 -1.71 28.90 9.76
C PRO A 23 -1.52 27.39 10.02
N ALA A 24 -0.44 27.00 10.68
CA ALA A 24 -0.18 25.61 11.06
C ALA A 24 -1.25 25.08 12.03
N GLU A 25 -1.60 25.87 13.05
CA GLU A 25 -2.68 25.54 13.99
C GLU A 25 -4.05 25.45 13.28
N ALA A 26 -4.31 26.35 12.32
CA ALA A 26 -5.53 26.27 11.52
C ALA A 26 -5.63 24.95 10.72
N VAL A 27 -4.53 24.53 10.10
CA VAL A 27 -4.46 23.24 9.38
C VAL A 27 -4.66 22.07 10.33
N GLU A 28 -4.03 22.09 11.51
CA GLU A 28 -4.19 21.07 12.52
C GLU A 28 -5.65 20.94 12.98
N LEU A 29 -6.28 22.05 13.32
CA LEU A 29 -7.69 22.09 13.74
C LEU A 29 -8.63 21.63 12.63
N ALA A 30 -8.42 22.07 11.39
CA ALA A 30 -9.22 21.66 10.24
C ALA A 30 -9.10 20.17 9.93
N ASN A 31 -7.93 19.59 10.17
CA ASN A 31 -7.67 18.16 9.93
C ASN A 31 -8.06 17.26 11.12
N ASN A 32 -8.42 17.84 12.27
CA ASN A 32 -8.80 17.10 13.47
C ASN A 32 -10.28 16.67 13.42
N THR A 33 -10.62 15.87 12.43
CA THR A 33 -11.96 15.30 12.20
C THR A 33 -11.81 13.97 11.44
N PRO A 34 -12.71 13.00 11.60
CA PRO A 34 -12.73 11.79 10.78
C PRO A 34 -13.17 12.07 9.33
N TYR A 35 -13.74 13.23 9.04
CA TYR A 35 -14.27 13.60 7.73
C TYR A 35 -13.23 14.36 6.88
N GLY A 36 -13.52 14.49 5.58
CA GLY A 36 -12.66 15.22 4.65
C GLY A 36 -13.32 15.41 3.28
N LEU A 37 -14.58 15.86 3.25
CA LEU A 37 -15.27 16.06 1.99
C LEU A 37 -14.73 17.30 1.26
N ALA A 38 -14.88 18.48 1.87
CA ALA A 38 -14.53 19.73 1.27
C ALA A 38 -14.12 20.79 2.30
N ALA A 39 -13.36 21.78 1.87
CA ALA A 39 -12.95 22.92 2.67
C ALA A 39 -12.85 24.19 1.85
N SER A 40 -12.90 25.36 2.52
CA SER A 40 -12.61 26.65 1.91
C SER A 40 -11.52 27.37 2.69
N VAL A 41 -10.58 27.99 1.97
CA VAL A 41 -9.52 28.84 2.52
C VAL A 41 -9.76 30.28 2.06
N TRP A 42 -9.96 31.18 2.99
CA TRP A 42 -10.21 32.59 2.72
C TRP A 42 -9.03 33.43 3.20
N THR A 43 -8.36 34.11 2.29
CA THR A 43 -7.22 35.00 2.57
C THR A 43 -6.93 35.90 1.37
N GLU A 44 -6.48 37.14 1.63
CA GLU A 44 -5.94 38.02 0.60
C GLU A 44 -4.51 37.66 0.19
N ASN A 45 -3.81 36.87 1.00
CA ASN A 45 -2.44 36.42 0.73
C ASN A 45 -2.45 35.13 -0.08
N ILE A 46 -2.22 35.24 -1.38
CA ILE A 46 -2.19 34.10 -2.31
C ILE A 46 -1.13 33.05 -1.93
N ASN A 47 0.02 33.48 -1.41
CA ASN A 47 1.06 32.54 -0.99
C ASN A 47 0.59 31.69 0.19
N LEU A 48 -0.13 32.31 1.14
CA LEU A 48 -0.72 31.59 2.26
C LEU A 48 -1.82 30.64 1.80
N ALA A 49 -2.68 31.06 0.87
CA ALA A 49 -3.72 30.21 0.30
C ALA A 49 -3.13 28.95 -0.33
N LEU A 50 -2.11 29.12 -1.17
CA LEU A 50 -1.43 28.02 -1.88
C LEU A 50 -0.59 27.13 -0.93
N ASP A 51 -0.11 27.67 0.19
CA ASP A 51 0.59 26.88 1.22
C ASP A 51 -0.37 26.05 2.07
N VAL A 52 -1.55 26.60 2.41
CA VAL A 52 -2.52 25.95 3.31
C VAL A 52 -3.39 24.93 2.57
N ALA A 53 -3.92 25.27 1.38
CA ALA A 53 -4.89 24.44 0.68
C ALA A 53 -4.42 22.97 0.45
N PRO A 54 -3.18 22.70 0.01
CA PRO A 54 -2.69 21.33 -0.13
C PRO A 54 -2.60 20.56 1.20
N LYS A 55 -2.42 21.25 2.33
CA LYS A 55 -2.27 20.64 3.66
C LYS A 55 -3.59 20.23 4.30
N ILE A 56 -4.71 20.74 3.82
CA ILE A 56 -6.04 20.36 4.31
C ILE A 56 -6.38 18.97 3.80
N LYS A 57 -6.78 18.07 4.68
CA LYS A 57 -7.18 16.69 4.36
C LYS A 57 -8.64 16.65 3.91
N ALA A 58 -8.91 17.21 2.73
CA ALA A 58 -10.21 17.19 2.07
C ALA A 58 -10.01 16.92 0.57
N GLY A 59 -10.99 16.28 -0.05
CA GLY A 59 -10.93 15.95 -1.47
C GLY A 59 -11.11 17.17 -2.37
N VAL A 60 -11.81 18.21 -1.89
CA VAL A 60 -11.95 19.48 -2.59
C VAL A 60 -11.58 20.63 -1.66
N VAL A 61 -10.81 21.59 -2.17
CA VAL A 61 -10.48 22.82 -1.45
C VAL A 61 -10.74 24.03 -2.36
N TRP A 62 -11.53 24.98 -1.88
CA TRP A 62 -11.81 26.23 -2.56
C TRP A 62 -10.99 27.36 -1.95
N ILE A 63 -10.34 28.19 -2.78
CA ILE A 63 -9.62 29.39 -2.35
C ILE A 63 -10.47 30.61 -2.67
N ASN A 64 -10.83 31.40 -1.65
CA ASN A 64 -11.67 32.60 -1.72
C ASN A 64 -13.02 32.40 -2.42
N CYS A 65 -13.52 31.17 -2.39
CA CYS A 65 -14.83 30.78 -2.89
C CYS A 65 -15.35 29.58 -2.13
N THR A 66 -16.54 29.14 -2.46
CA THR A 66 -17.14 27.90 -1.95
C THR A 66 -18.18 27.37 -2.94
N ASN A 67 -18.42 26.06 -2.90
CA ASN A 67 -19.47 25.40 -3.68
C ASN A 67 -19.39 25.63 -5.20
N LEU A 68 -18.18 25.77 -5.75
CA LEU A 68 -17.97 25.73 -7.18
C LEU A 68 -17.86 24.28 -7.64
N PHE A 69 -18.65 23.93 -8.64
CA PHE A 69 -18.71 22.60 -9.22
C PHE A 69 -18.67 22.70 -10.75
N ASP A 70 -18.00 21.75 -11.38
CA ASP A 70 -18.01 21.57 -12.81
C ASP A 70 -17.76 20.10 -13.17
N ALA A 71 -18.41 19.62 -14.22
CA ALA A 71 -18.26 18.23 -14.68
C ALA A 71 -16.84 17.87 -15.11
N ALA A 72 -16.00 18.85 -15.44
CA ALA A 72 -14.60 18.64 -15.81
C ALA A 72 -13.66 18.44 -14.60
N SER A 73 -14.13 18.71 -13.38
CA SER A 73 -13.35 18.59 -12.14
C SER A 73 -14.00 17.60 -11.19
N GLY A 74 -13.23 16.69 -10.62
CA GLY A 74 -13.74 15.71 -9.67
C GLY A 74 -14.17 16.31 -8.35
N PHE A 75 -15.26 15.79 -7.80
CA PHE A 75 -15.75 16.07 -6.46
C PHE A 75 -15.86 14.77 -5.66
N GLY A 76 -15.35 14.75 -4.43
CA GLY A 76 -15.44 13.62 -3.53
C GLY A 76 -14.55 13.82 -2.31
N GLY A 77 -14.65 12.91 -1.35
CA GLY A 77 -14.05 13.08 -0.04
C GLY A 77 -12.76 12.30 0.19
N TYR A 78 -12.30 12.44 1.42
CA TYR A 78 -11.26 11.64 2.07
C TYR A 78 -11.84 11.02 3.34
N ARG A 79 -11.22 10.00 3.88
CA ARG A 79 -11.57 9.38 5.16
C ARG A 79 -13.04 8.91 5.17
N GLU A 80 -13.76 9.14 6.28
CA GLU A 80 -15.17 8.76 6.44
C GLU A 80 -16.15 9.52 5.53
N SER A 81 -15.70 10.58 4.85
CA SER A 81 -16.50 11.20 3.78
C SER A 81 -16.51 10.39 2.47
N GLY A 82 -15.84 9.22 2.44
CA GLY A 82 -15.73 8.39 1.26
C GLY A 82 -14.57 8.78 0.34
N PHE A 83 -14.23 7.91 -0.60
CA PHE A 83 -13.04 8.06 -1.45
C PHE A 83 -13.35 8.16 -2.95
N GLY A 84 -14.58 7.87 -3.37
CA GLY A 84 -15.00 8.00 -4.77
C GLY A 84 -14.95 9.44 -5.29
N ARG A 85 -14.98 9.60 -6.59
CA ARG A 85 -15.05 10.91 -7.25
C ARG A 85 -16.21 10.95 -8.24
N GLU A 86 -16.89 12.07 -8.28
CA GLU A 86 -17.87 12.41 -9.31
C GLU A 86 -17.32 13.53 -10.19
N GLY A 87 -17.52 13.43 -11.50
CA GLY A 87 -16.94 14.39 -12.44
C GLY A 87 -15.44 14.21 -12.66
N GLY A 88 -14.91 14.98 -13.56
CA GLY A 88 -13.50 14.89 -13.95
C GLY A 88 -13.11 13.56 -14.59
N ARG A 89 -11.83 13.44 -14.89
CA ARG A 89 -11.24 12.17 -15.36
C ARG A 89 -11.24 11.13 -14.26
N GLU A 90 -11.02 11.55 -13.04
CA GLU A 90 -10.98 10.71 -11.83
C GLU A 90 -12.33 10.07 -11.56
N GLY A 91 -13.44 10.79 -11.72
CA GLY A 91 -14.78 10.23 -11.57
C GLY A 91 -15.18 9.26 -12.68
N MET A 92 -14.64 9.44 -13.89
CA MET A 92 -14.87 8.50 -14.98
C MET A 92 -14.29 7.11 -14.67
N TRP A 93 -13.17 7.02 -13.96
CA TRP A 93 -12.55 5.74 -13.61
C TRP A 93 -13.41 4.87 -12.69
N GLU A 94 -14.29 5.45 -11.88
CA GLU A 94 -15.21 4.72 -11.01
C GLU A 94 -16.20 3.83 -11.82
N TYR A 95 -16.44 4.17 -13.09
CA TYR A 95 -17.36 3.46 -13.99
C TYR A 95 -16.64 2.56 -15.01
N LEU A 96 -15.31 2.55 -15.04
CA LEU A 96 -14.50 1.82 -16.00
C LEU A 96 -13.78 0.64 -15.33
N LYS A 97 -13.79 -0.50 -16.01
CA LYS A 97 -12.89 -1.62 -15.68
C LYS A 97 -11.79 -1.71 -16.72
N PRO A 98 -10.52 -1.96 -16.32
CA PRO A 98 -9.47 -2.25 -17.27
C PRO A 98 -9.90 -3.39 -18.19
N ALA A 99 -9.76 -3.21 -19.50
CA ALA A 99 -9.93 -4.30 -20.44
C ALA A 99 -8.72 -5.24 -20.30
N LEU A 100 -8.80 -6.16 -19.33
CA LEU A 100 -7.88 -7.30 -19.30
C LEU A 100 -8.08 -8.05 -20.61
N THR A 101 -7.12 -8.00 -21.51
CA THR A 101 -7.17 -8.71 -22.79
C THR A 101 -7.45 -10.17 -22.48
N ARG A 102 -8.60 -10.68 -23.01
CA ARG A 102 -9.02 -12.08 -22.92
C ARG A 102 -7.93 -12.97 -23.53
N GLY A 103 -7.01 -13.44 -22.72
CA GLY A 103 -5.91 -14.30 -23.12
C GLY A 103 -5.45 -15.25 -22.02
N ALA A 104 -5.77 -14.95 -20.79
CA ALA A 104 -5.66 -15.89 -19.67
C ALA A 104 -7.08 -16.30 -19.29
N GLY A 105 -7.37 -17.60 -19.31
CA GLY A 105 -8.71 -18.13 -19.15
C GLY A 105 -9.43 -17.57 -17.94
N SER A 106 -10.70 -17.30 -18.10
CA SER A 106 -11.66 -16.98 -17.05
C SER A 106 -11.92 -18.20 -16.16
N GLY A 107 -10.84 -18.71 -15.53
CA GLY A 107 -10.89 -19.78 -14.55
C GLY A 107 -10.76 -19.19 -13.17
N GLU A 108 -11.75 -19.43 -12.34
CA GLU A 108 -11.62 -19.35 -10.89
C GLU A 108 -10.32 -20.06 -10.49
N ARG A 109 -9.48 -19.41 -9.67
CA ARG A 109 -8.22 -20.04 -9.21
C ARG A 109 -8.58 -21.26 -8.38
N ASP A 110 -8.54 -22.43 -8.99
CA ASP A 110 -8.42 -23.69 -8.24
C ASP A 110 -7.02 -23.72 -7.63
N LEU A 111 -6.88 -23.10 -6.47
CA LEU A 111 -5.74 -23.34 -5.61
C LEU A 111 -5.71 -24.85 -5.36
N PRO A 112 -4.57 -25.52 -5.55
CA PRO A 112 -4.46 -26.92 -5.18
C PRO A 112 -4.86 -27.00 -3.71
N LYS A 113 -5.96 -27.69 -3.44
CA LYS A 113 -6.39 -28.02 -2.08
C LYS A 113 -5.24 -28.82 -1.49
N THR A 114 -4.34 -28.16 -0.76
CA THR A 114 -3.38 -28.85 0.07
C THR A 114 -4.19 -29.68 1.02
N LYS A 115 -4.25 -30.98 0.74
CA LYS A 115 -4.78 -31.96 1.68
C LYS A 115 -3.98 -31.76 2.96
N ARG A 116 -4.61 -31.15 3.96
CA ARG A 116 -4.15 -31.21 5.35
C ARG A 116 -4.28 -32.67 5.80
N THR A 117 -3.48 -33.54 5.19
CA THR A 117 -3.30 -34.91 5.62
C THR A 117 -2.46 -34.89 6.87
N ALA A 118 -3.09 -35.32 7.92
CA ALA A 118 -2.58 -35.83 9.17
C ALA A 118 -1.16 -36.43 9.10
N ALA A 119 -0.15 -35.55 9.07
CA ALA A 119 1.26 -35.93 9.35
C ALA A 119 1.68 -35.36 10.71
N ARG A 120 0.79 -35.48 11.71
CA ARG A 120 1.07 -35.06 13.10
C ARG A 120 1.47 -36.27 13.97
N LYS A 121 2.10 -37.26 13.39
CA LYS A 121 2.73 -38.35 14.18
C LYS A 121 3.81 -39.01 13.33
N ALA A 122 5.04 -38.56 13.50
CA ALA A 122 6.28 -39.31 13.47
C ALA A 122 7.45 -38.37 13.13
N MET A 123 8.15 -37.91 14.13
CA MET A 123 9.59 -37.96 14.21
C MET A 123 10.11 -37.10 15.38
N GLU A 124 9.81 -37.55 16.59
CA GLU A 124 10.80 -37.43 17.67
C GLU A 124 11.89 -38.46 17.39
N ARG A 125 12.95 -38.01 16.75
CA ARG A 125 14.25 -38.70 16.81
C ARG A 125 15.29 -37.65 17.18
N THR A 126 15.71 -37.73 18.43
CA THR A 126 16.84 -37.05 19.04
C THR A 126 18.08 -37.08 18.16
N ALA A 127 18.41 -35.94 17.56
CA ALA A 127 19.77 -35.70 17.05
C ALA A 127 20.68 -35.35 18.24
N PRO A 128 21.95 -35.72 18.27
CA PRO A 128 22.88 -35.41 19.36
C PRO A 128 23.04 -33.88 19.49
N ARG A 129 22.84 -33.36 20.71
CA ARG A 129 23.04 -31.98 21.05
C ARG A 129 24.49 -31.58 20.82
N SER A 130 24.75 -30.76 19.82
CA SER A 130 26.01 -30.04 19.67
C SER A 130 26.19 -29.05 20.83
N PRO A 131 27.39 -28.90 21.42
CA PRO A 131 27.67 -28.05 22.58
C PRO A 131 27.75 -26.54 22.23
N LEU A 132 27.48 -26.15 20.98
CA LEU A 132 27.43 -24.73 20.57
C LEU A 132 26.03 -24.15 20.85
N PRO A 133 25.92 -22.89 21.28
CA PRO A 133 24.62 -22.26 21.46
C PRO A 133 23.83 -22.36 20.16
N ALA A 134 22.56 -22.79 20.26
CA ALA A 134 21.67 -22.91 19.11
C ALA A 134 21.49 -21.51 18.50
N ILE A 135 22.05 -21.31 17.30
CA ILE A 135 21.82 -20.08 16.54
C ILE A 135 20.37 -20.13 16.05
N ASP A 136 19.60 -19.12 16.44
CA ASP A 136 18.26 -18.91 15.91
C ASP A 136 18.36 -18.52 14.42
N ARG A 137 17.93 -19.44 13.55
CA ARG A 137 17.94 -19.29 12.09
C ARG A 137 16.55 -18.96 11.52
N THR A 138 15.59 -18.63 12.39
CA THR A 138 14.24 -18.27 11.97
C THR A 138 14.27 -16.89 11.35
N TYR A 139 13.78 -16.76 10.12
CA TYR A 139 13.52 -15.45 9.52
C TYR A 139 12.46 -14.73 10.32
N LYS A 140 12.76 -13.51 10.73
CA LYS A 140 11.92 -12.67 11.57
C LYS A 140 10.96 -11.83 10.70
N LEU A 141 10.06 -11.10 11.34
CA LEU A 141 9.30 -10.03 10.70
C LEU A 141 10.22 -8.84 10.43
N PHE A 142 9.85 -7.95 9.50
CA PHE A 142 10.55 -6.70 9.22
C PHE A 142 9.61 -5.53 9.53
N ILE A 143 9.82 -4.85 10.65
CA ILE A 143 8.96 -3.78 11.15
C ILE A 143 9.82 -2.61 11.61
N GLY A 144 9.50 -1.41 11.13
CA GLY A 144 10.24 -0.20 11.52
C GLY A 144 11.70 -0.21 11.10
N GLY A 145 12.03 -0.84 9.97
CA GLY A 145 13.41 -0.98 9.47
C GLY A 145 14.24 -2.00 10.25
N GLN A 146 13.63 -2.88 11.03
CA GLN A 146 14.34 -3.86 11.85
C GLN A 146 13.72 -5.25 11.75
N GLN A 147 14.56 -6.27 11.91
CA GLN A 147 14.12 -7.64 12.04
C GLN A 147 13.65 -7.91 13.48
N VAL A 148 12.35 -8.13 13.66
CA VAL A 148 11.73 -8.34 14.97
C VAL A 148 11.13 -9.74 15.11
N ARG A 149 11.17 -10.32 16.30
CA ARG A 149 10.48 -11.57 16.59
C ARG A 149 8.97 -11.35 16.64
N PRO A 150 8.16 -12.31 16.16
CA PRO A 150 6.71 -12.23 16.29
C PRO A 150 6.31 -12.23 17.78
N ASP A 151 5.26 -11.52 18.12
CA ASP A 151 4.80 -11.33 19.51
C ASP A 151 4.61 -12.64 20.27
N GLN A 152 4.03 -13.65 19.63
CA GLN A 152 3.79 -14.96 20.26
C GLN A 152 4.96 -15.95 20.08
N GLY A 153 6.02 -15.56 19.35
CA GLY A 153 7.18 -16.43 19.12
C GLY A 153 6.90 -17.63 18.20
N TYR A 154 5.76 -17.66 17.50
CA TYR A 154 5.44 -18.75 16.58
C TYR A 154 6.24 -18.65 15.29
N SER A 155 6.57 -19.80 14.74
CA SER A 155 7.24 -19.98 13.45
C SER A 155 6.67 -21.16 12.69
N ARG A 156 6.88 -21.17 11.37
CA ARG A 156 6.55 -22.31 10.51
C ARG A 156 7.70 -22.66 9.58
N LYS A 157 7.75 -23.93 9.18
CA LYS A 157 8.73 -24.46 8.25
C LYS A 157 8.29 -24.21 6.81
N ILE A 158 9.22 -23.74 6.00
CA ILE A 158 9.07 -23.64 4.56
C ILE A 158 9.82 -24.81 3.93
N LEU A 159 9.08 -25.59 3.16
CA LEU A 159 9.59 -26.78 2.49
C LEU A 159 9.67 -26.53 0.99
N SER A 160 10.66 -27.15 0.34
CA SER A 160 10.68 -27.25 -1.12
C SER A 160 9.54 -28.15 -1.62
N PRO A 161 9.18 -28.13 -2.90
CA PRO A 161 8.21 -29.06 -3.49
C PRO A 161 8.59 -30.54 -3.29
N ALA A 162 9.89 -30.83 -3.15
CA ALA A 162 10.40 -32.19 -2.83
C ALA A 162 10.34 -32.51 -1.33
N GLY A 163 9.83 -31.64 -0.46
CA GLY A 163 9.71 -31.86 0.97
C GLY A 163 10.97 -31.57 1.80
N ALA A 164 12.03 -31.03 1.19
CA ALA A 164 13.24 -30.64 1.91
C ALA A 164 12.99 -29.30 2.66
N LEU A 165 13.50 -29.23 3.91
CA LEU A 165 13.42 -27.99 4.71
C LEU A 165 14.35 -26.92 4.10
N LEU A 166 13.75 -25.79 3.67
CA LEU A 166 14.48 -24.65 3.16
C LEU A 166 14.79 -23.63 4.25
N ALA A 167 13.82 -23.34 5.10
CA ALA A 167 13.96 -22.35 6.18
C ALA A 167 12.82 -22.49 7.20
N GLU A 168 12.94 -21.75 8.28
CA GLU A 168 11.87 -21.48 9.24
C GLU A 168 11.59 -19.99 9.27
N ILE A 169 10.31 -19.58 9.28
CA ILE A 169 9.90 -18.17 9.26
C ILE A 169 8.95 -17.85 10.40
N ALA A 170 8.96 -16.60 10.83
CA ALA A 170 8.03 -16.07 11.82
C ALA A 170 6.58 -16.13 11.33
N GLU A 171 5.66 -16.44 12.27
CA GLU A 171 4.21 -16.33 12.09
C GLU A 171 3.70 -15.10 12.83
N GLY A 172 3.42 -14.03 12.08
CA GLY A 172 2.86 -12.79 12.60
C GLY A 172 1.40 -12.94 13.02
N ASN A 173 0.97 -12.05 13.89
CA ASN A 173 -0.39 -12.03 14.42
C ASN A 173 -0.97 -10.59 14.45
N ARG A 174 -2.15 -10.42 15.05
CA ARG A 174 -2.83 -9.12 15.16
C ARG A 174 -1.97 -8.03 15.83
N LYS A 175 -1.18 -8.38 16.84
CA LYS A 175 -0.32 -7.41 17.53
C LYS A 175 0.87 -6.98 16.66
N ASP A 176 1.42 -7.91 15.88
CA ASP A 176 2.48 -7.60 14.93
C ASP A 176 2.00 -6.66 13.82
N ILE A 177 0.77 -6.86 13.32
CA ILE A 177 0.12 -5.92 12.38
C ILE A 177 -0.01 -4.54 13.03
N ARG A 178 -0.50 -4.44 14.28
CA ARG A 178 -0.60 -3.15 14.98
C ARG A 178 0.77 -2.47 15.11
N ASN A 179 1.80 -3.20 15.50
CA ASN A 179 3.16 -2.66 15.61
C ASN A 179 3.67 -2.16 14.23
N ALA A 180 3.34 -2.88 13.14
CA ALA A 180 3.69 -2.48 11.79
C ALA A 180 2.91 -1.21 11.34
N VAL A 181 1.64 -1.07 11.73
CA VAL A 181 0.84 0.14 11.49
C VAL A 181 1.41 1.33 12.25
N GLU A 182 1.76 1.16 13.52
CA GLU A 182 2.42 2.21 14.33
C GLU A 182 3.75 2.66 13.68
N ALA A 183 4.57 1.71 13.21
CA ALA A 183 5.82 2.01 12.49
C ALA A 183 5.56 2.73 11.15
N ALA A 184 4.53 2.35 10.41
CA ALA A 184 4.14 3.00 9.16
C ALA A 184 3.69 4.46 9.39
N HIS A 185 2.91 4.72 10.44
CA HIS A 185 2.52 6.07 10.83
C HIS A 185 3.71 6.92 11.27
N ALA A 186 4.67 6.35 12.02
CA ALA A 186 5.89 7.05 12.40
C ALA A 186 6.71 7.50 11.16
N ALA A 187 6.60 6.77 10.04
CA ALA A 187 7.24 7.09 8.77
C ALA A 187 6.42 8.03 7.86
N ALA A 188 5.33 8.66 8.33
CA ALA A 188 4.44 9.52 7.54
C ALA A 188 5.14 10.71 6.86
N ALA A 189 6.36 11.08 7.31
CA ALA A 189 7.21 12.07 6.64
C ALA A 189 7.58 11.66 5.20
N TRP A 190 7.52 10.36 4.86
CA TRP A 190 7.76 9.85 3.51
C TRP A 190 6.86 10.49 2.46
N ALA A 191 5.60 10.76 2.79
CA ALA A 191 4.66 11.46 1.92
C ALA A 191 5.13 12.86 1.48
N ARG A 192 5.96 13.51 2.29
CA ARG A 192 6.52 14.84 2.01
C ARG A 192 7.91 14.80 1.35
N THR A 193 8.50 13.63 1.23
CA THR A 193 9.75 13.43 0.48
C THR A 193 9.49 13.69 -1.00
N SER A 194 10.41 14.39 -1.68
CA SER A 194 10.25 14.68 -3.10
C SER A 194 10.15 13.40 -3.94
N GLY A 195 9.40 13.45 -5.05
CA GLY A 195 9.30 12.33 -5.99
C GLY A 195 10.68 11.87 -6.48
N HIS A 196 11.59 12.83 -6.72
CA HIS A 196 12.98 12.53 -7.08
C HIS A 196 13.68 11.67 -6.02
N ASN A 197 13.63 12.05 -4.75
CA ASN A 197 14.28 11.30 -3.68
C ASN A 197 13.63 9.91 -3.50
N ARG A 198 12.30 9.79 -3.63
CA ARG A 198 11.62 8.49 -3.60
C ARG A 198 12.08 7.60 -4.75
N GLY A 199 12.25 8.18 -5.94
CA GLY A 199 12.80 7.49 -7.11
C GLY A 199 14.23 7.00 -6.88
N GLN A 200 15.09 7.81 -6.26
CA GLN A 200 16.48 7.43 -5.92
C GLN A 200 16.52 6.21 -4.99
N VAL A 201 15.69 6.18 -3.95
CA VAL A 201 15.61 5.02 -3.04
C VAL A 201 15.19 3.76 -3.80
N LEU A 202 14.18 3.84 -4.68
CA LEU A 202 13.76 2.69 -5.49
C LEU A 202 14.83 2.23 -6.47
N TYR A 203 15.63 3.14 -7.03
CA TYR A 203 16.79 2.78 -7.87
C TYR A 203 17.85 2.03 -7.07
N TYR A 204 18.16 2.46 -5.83
CA TYR A 204 19.08 1.73 -4.96
C TYR A 204 18.56 0.33 -4.61
N VAL A 205 17.26 0.19 -4.35
CA VAL A 205 16.64 -1.14 -4.16
C VAL A 205 16.81 -2.01 -5.42
N ALA A 206 16.58 -1.45 -6.62
CA ALA A 206 16.75 -2.16 -7.87
C ALA A 206 18.21 -2.60 -8.12
N GLU A 207 19.17 -1.69 -7.89
CA GLU A 207 20.61 -1.94 -8.07
C GLU A 207 21.12 -3.00 -7.07
N ASN A 208 20.75 -2.89 -5.80
CA ASN A 208 21.14 -3.85 -4.78
C ASN A 208 20.49 -5.23 -5.00
N LEU A 209 19.24 -5.27 -5.48
CA LEU A 209 18.60 -6.52 -5.91
C LEU A 209 19.33 -7.13 -7.12
N ALA A 210 19.74 -6.29 -8.09
CA ALA A 210 20.45 -6.75 -9.28
C ALA A 210 21.80 -7.40 -8.95
N GLN A 211 22.53 -6.87 -7.95
CA GLN A 211 23.79 -7.46 -7.47
C GLN A 211 23.60 -8.84 -6.85
N ARG A 212 22.41 -9.14 -6.33
CA ARG A 212 22.06 -10.41 -5.68
C ARG A 212 21.11 -11.27 -6.53
N ALA A 213 20.97 -10.97 -7.80
CA ALA A 213 19.95 -11.59 -8.65
C ALA A 213 20.11 -13.12 -8.79
N ASP A 214 21.32 -13.65 -8.77
CA ASP A 214 21.57 -15.10 -8.80
C ASP A 214 21.08 -15.77 -7.50
N GLU A 215 21.37 -15.19 -6.36
CA GLU A 215 20.92 -15.68 -5.03
C GLU A 215 19.38 -15.74 -4.95
N PHE A 216 18.70 -14.65 -5.39
CA PHE A 216 17.24 -14.63 -5.45
C PHE A 216 16.68 -15.64 -6.44
N GLY A 217 17.31 -15.80 -7.60
CA GLY A 217 16.92 -16.81 -8.60
C GLY A 217 17.02 -18.24 -8.05
N GLU A 218 18.11 -18.59 -7.38
CA GLU A 218 18.29 -19.88 -6.72
C GLU A 218 17.24 -20.10 -5.61
N ARG A 219 16.97 -19.09 -4.80
CA ARG A 219 15.97 -19.13 -3.74
C ARG A 219 14.57 -19.36 -4.28
N LEU A 220 14.19 -18.64 -5.34
CA LEU A 220 12.91 -18.80 -6.03
C LEU A 220 12.77 -20.20 -6.63
N ALA A 221 13.78 -20.69 -7.35
CA ALA A 221 13.77 -22.04 -7.93
C ALA A 221 13.61 -23.12 -6.84
N ALA A 222 14.38 -23.03 -5.75
CA ALA A 222 14.30 -23.99 -4.64
C ALA A 222 12.92 -23.98 -3.96
N MET A 223 12.30 -22.82 -3.81
CA MET A 223 11.04 -22.65 -3.10
C MET A 223 9.83 -23.03 -3.96
N THR A 224 9.83 -22.65 -5.23
CA THR A 224 8.68 -22.84 -6.13
C THR A 224 8.76 -24.12 -6.97
N GLY A 225 9.94 -24.70 -7.12
CA GLY A 225 10.20 -25.84 -8.00
C GLY A 225 10.23 -25.47 -9.50
N ARG A 226 10.18 -24.19 -9.83
CA ARG A 226 10.36 -23.71 -11.23
C ARG A 226 11.83 -23.88 -11.65
N ASP A 227 12.05 -23.96 -12.96
CA ASP A 227 13.42 -24.03 -13.45
C ASP A 227 14.19 -22.71 -13.18
N ALA A 228 15.53 -22.82 -13.18
CA ALA A 228 16.41 -21.70 -12.83
C ALA A 228 16.27 -20.52 -13.80
N ARG A 229 15.93 -20.76 -15.07
CA ARG A 229 15.74 -19.71 -16.07
C ARG A 229 14.48 -18.92 -15.80
N ASP A 230 13.37 -19.58 -15.47
CA ASP A 230 12.10 -18.91 -15.17
C ASP A 230 12.17 -18.17 -13.84
N ALA A 231 12.84 -18.73 -12.85
CA ALA A 231 13.12 -18.05 -11.59
C ALA A 231 13.99 -16.79 -11.80
N ARG A 232 15.02 -16.87 -12.63
CA ARG A 232 15.86 -15.72 -12.97
C ARG A 232 15.07 -14.63 -13.72
N ARG A 233 14.19 -15.00 -14.65
CA ARG A 233 13.32 -14.04 -15.36
C ARG A 233 12.40 -13.29 -14.41
N GLU A 234 11.90 -13.94 -13.35
CA GLU A 234 11.11 -13.26 -12.32
C GLU A 234 11.92 -12.19 -11.59
N VAL A 235 13.17 -12.49 -11.23
CA VAL A 235 14.07 -11.51 -10.59
C VAL A 235 14.33 -10.33 -11.52
N GLU A 236 14.67 -10.60 -12.78
CA GLU A 236 14.93 -9.56 -13.79
C GLU A 236 13.71 -8.67 -14.02
N ALA A 237 12.51 -9.24 -14.08
CA ALA A 237 11.26 -8.49 -14.18
C ALA A 237 11.01 -7.64 -12.94
N SER A 238 11.35 -8.14 -11.74
CA SER A 238 11.23 -7.40 -10.48
C SER A 238 12.17 -6.19 -10.44
N ILE A 239 13.41 -6.36 -10.89
CA ILE A 239 14.40 -5.27 -11.00
C ILE A 239 13.91 -4.21 -11.99
N ALA A 240 13.47 -4.62 -13.17
CA ALA A 240 12.94 -3.72 -14.19
C ALA A 240 11.74 -2.91 -13.66
N ARG A 241 10.88 -3.54 -12.88
CA ARG A 241 9.70 -2.92 -12.28
C ARG A 241 10.04 -1.89 -11.21
N LEU A 242 11.04 -2.16 -10.39
CA LEU A 242 11.58 -1.19 -9.43
C LEU A 242 12.13 0.06 -10.14
N PHE A 243 12.90 -0.12 -11.22
CA PHE A 243 13.36 1.00 -12.04
C PHE A 243 12.21 1.77 -12.68
N SER A 244 11.21 1.07 -13.19
CA SER A 244 10.03 1.69 -13.80
C SER A 244 9.27 2.57 -12.81
N TYR A 245 8.94 2.06 -11.62
CA TYR A 245 8.24 2.86 -10.62
C TYR A 245 9.12 3.93 -9.97
N GLY A 246 10.43 3.72 -9.86
CA GLY A 246 11.38 4.78 -9.51
C GLY A 246 11.33 5.93 -10.52
N ALA A 247 11.26 5.62 -11.83
CA ALA A 247 11.12 6.62 -12.88
C ALA A 247 9.76 7.35 -12.85
N TRP A 248 8.69 6.70 -12.40
CA TRP A 248 7.38 7.32 -12.25
C TRP A 248 7.25 8.21 -11.01
N ALA A 249 8.08 8.05 -10.00
CA ALA A 249 7.92 8.72 -8.70
C ALA A 249 7.88 10.26 -8.78
N ASP A 250 8.58 10.85 -9.74
CA ASP A 250 8.61 12.30 -9.99
C ASP A 250 7.87 12.72 -11.27
N LYS A 251 7.13 11.81 -11.92
CA LYS A 251 6.43 12.05 -13.19
C LYS A 251 4.95 11.73 -13.14
N TYR A 252 4.49 11.15 -12.05
CA TYR A 252 3.07 10.92 -11.79
C TYR A 252 2.49 12.09 -11.00
N ASP A 253 2.47 13.24 -11.67
CA ASP A 253 1.92 14.50 -11.17
C ASP A 253 0.41 14.61 -11.47
N GLY A 254 -0.19 15.69 -10.99
CA GLY A 254 -1.59 15.99 -11.19
C GLY A 254 -1.92 16.55 -12.57
N ALA A 255 -3.04 17.21 -12.65
CA ALA A 255 -3.53 17.88 -13.86
C ALA A 255 -4.06 19.28 -13.54
N VAL A 256 -4.22 20.08 -14.58
CA VAL A 256 -4.99 21.32 -14.53
C VAL A 256 -6.27 21.08 -15.30
N HIS A 257 -7.42 21.25 -14.64
CA HIS A 257 -8.72 21.14 -15.28
C HIS A 257 -9.11 22.45 -15.94
N GLN A 258 -9.63 22.36 -17.15
CA GLN A 258 -10.23 23.47 -17.86
C GLN A 258 -11.72 23.52 -17.49
N THR A 259 -12.07 24.46 -16.63
CA THR A 259 -13.46 24.70 -16.21
C THR A 259 -13.99 25.96 -16.88
N PRO A 260 -15.32 26.10 -17.10
CA PRO A 260 -15.91 27.27 -17.71
C PRO A 260 -15.86 28.54 -16.83
N ILE A 261 -15.52 28.36 -15.56
CA ILE A 261 -15.38 29.46 -14.58
C ILE A 261 -14.01 30.12 -14.76
N ARG A 262 -13.94 31.44 -14.65
CA ARG A 262 -12.67 32.19 -14.66
C ARG A 262 -11.84 31.77 -13.44
N GLY A 263 -10.91 30.83 -13.64
CA GLY A 263 -10.12 30.26 -12.57
C GLY A 263 -9.17 29.17 -13.07
N VAL A 264 -8.39 28.64 -12.14
CA VAL A 264 -7.55 27.46 -12.31
C VAL A 264 -8.04 26.41 -11.33
N THR A 265 -8.24 25.19 -11.80
CA THR A 265 -8.53 24.05 -10.93
C THR A 265 -7.40 23.04 -11.05
N LEU A 266 -6.68 22.82 -9.95
CA LEU A 266 -5.58 21.88 -9.86
C LEU A 266 -6.11 20.56 -9.34
N ALA A 267 -5.87 19.47 -10.06
CA ALA A 267 -6.07 18.11 -9.59
C ALA A 267 -4.72 17.54 -9.14
N MET A 268 -4.49 17.45 -7.84
CA MET A 268 -3.23 16.99 -7.26
C MET A 268 -3.33 15.52 -6.89
N ASN A 269 -2.39 14.69 -7.37
CA ASN A 269 -2.25 13.32 -6.89
C ASN A 269 -1.55 13.32 -5.53
N GLU A 270 -2.22 12.77 -4.53
CA GLU A 270 -1.69 12.65 -3.17
C GLU A 270 -1.61 11.17 -2.76
N PRO A 271 -0.63 10.78 -1.92
CA PRO A 271 -0.62 9.44 -1.33
C PRO A 271 -1.89 9.21 -0.51
N ILE A 272 -2.35 7.97 -0.47
CA ILE A 272 -3.49 7.58 0.38
C ILE A 272 -3.09 7.64 1.85
N GLY A 273 -1.92 7.08 2.19
CA GLY A 273 -1.41 7.03 3.57
C GLY A 273 -0.76 5.69 3.90
N VAL A 274 -1.30 4.99 4.89
CA VAL A 274 -0.85 3.65 5.31
C VAL A 274 -1.62 2.60 4.50
N MET A 275 -0.89 1.78 3.75
CA MET A 275 -1.47 0.77 2.86
C MET A 275 -1.14 -0.65 3.33
N GLY A 276 -2.16 -1.47 3.52
CA GLY A 276 -2.04 -2.92 3.71
C GLY A 276 -2.01 -3.63 2.36
N LEU A 277 -1.00 -4.48 2.12
CA LEU A 277 -0.79 -5.15 0.84
C LEU A 277 -0.70 -6.67 1.05
N ALA A 278 -1.76 -7.42 0.74
CA ALA A 278 -1.75 -8.87 0.72
C ALA A 278 -1.37 -9.39 -0.67
N CYS A 279 -0.14 -9.88 -0.79
CA CYS A 279 0.49 -10.21 -2.07
C CYS A 279 -0.01 -11.54 -2.65
N PRO A 280 0.05 -11.71 -3.99
CA PRO A 280 -0.35 -12.94 -4.67
C PRO A 280 0.59 -14.11 -4.33
N GLU A 281 0.11 -15.33 -4.58
CA GLU A 281 0.92 -16.55 -4.41
C GLU A 281 1.81 -16.82 -5.63
N GLU A 282 1.36 -16.39 -6.79
CA GLU A 282 2.11 -16.53 -8.05
C GLU A 282 3.17 -15.44 -8.15
N TYR A 283 4.34 -15.80 -8.64
CA TYR A 283 5.47 -14.88 -8.78
C TYR A 283 5.77 -14.13 -7.48
N PRO A 284 6.18 -14.83 -6.41
CA PRO A 284 6.22 -14.29 -5.06
C PRO A 284 7.12 -13.06 -4.86
N LEU A 285 8.20 -12.92 -5.65
CA LEU A 285 9.02 -11.71 -5.67
C LEU A 285 8.39 -10.63 -6.54
N LEU A 286 8.03 -10.98 -7.77
CA LEU A 286 7.49 -10.01 -8.73
C LEU A 286 6.13 -9.47 -8.28
N GLY A 287 5.25 -10.31 -7.75
CA GLY A 287 3.96 -9.88 -7.19
C GLY A 287 4.15 -8.95 -6.00
N PHE A 288 5.09 -9.25 -5.11
CA PHE A 288 5.45 -8.38 -3.99
C PHE A 288 5.94 -7.01 -4.48
N VAL A 289 6.93 -6.99 -5.37
CA VAL A 289 7.49 -5.74 -5.92
C VAL A 289 6.43 -4.93 -6.66
N SER A 290 5.55 -5.59 -7.42
CA SER A 290 4.49 -4.93 -8.21
C SER A 290 3.47 -4.18 -7.34
N LEU A 291 3.29 -4.57 -6.09
CA LEU A 291 2.38 -3.90 -5.16
C LEU A 291 3.12 -2.85 -4.29
N VAL A 292 4.30 -3.20 -3.80
CA VAL A 292 5.05 -2.32 -2.90
C VAL A 292 5.67 -1.13 -3.62
N ALA A 293 6.28 -1.34 -4.80
CA ALA A 293 7.00 -0.27 -5.51
C ALA A 293 6.11 0.92 -5.90
N PRO A 294 4.91 0.76 -6.51
CA PRO A 294 4.04 1.89 -6.85
C PRO A 294 3.51 2.61 -5.60
N ALA A 295 3.18 1.88 -4.53
CA ALA A 295 2.73 2.47 -3.28
C ALA A 295 3.83 3.37 -2.66
N VAL A 296 5.06 2.88 -2.60
CA VAL A 296 6.22 3.63 -2.07
C VAL A 296 6.60 4.79 -2.99
N ALA A 297 6.60 4.59 -4.33
CA ALA A 297 6.87 5.64 -5.31
C ALA A 297 5.95 6.85 -5.17
N THR A 298 4.68 6.61 -4.87
CA THR A 298 3.67 7.66 -4.70
C THR A 298 3.63 8.29 -3.31
N GLY A 299 4.47 7.82 -2.37
CA GLY A 299 4.63 8.42 -1.05
C GLY A 299 3.83 7.75 0.07
N ASN A 300 3.26 6.57 -0.15
CA ASN A 300 2.61 5.79 0.89
C ASN A 300 3.63 5.02 1.73
N THR A 301 3.23 4.64 2.93
CA THR A 301 3.89 3.62 3.75
C THR A 301 3.12 2.31 3.67
N THR A 302 3.81 1.18 3.79
CA THR A 302 3.21 -0.12 3.49
C THR A 302 3.39 -1.14 4.61
N ILE A 303 2.36 -1.96 4.82
CA ILE A 303 2.44 -3.21 5.56
C ILE A 303 2.15 -4.33 4.56
N ALA A 304 3.21 -5.01 4.11
CA ALA A 304 3.12 -6.06 3.11
C ALA A 304 3.05 -7.44 3.78
N ILE A 305 2.05 -8.22 3.40
CA ILE A 305 1.92 -9.63 3.72
C ILE A 305 2.33 -10.38 2.45
N PRO A 306 3.54 -10.98 2.40
CA PRO A 306 4.02 -11.70 1.21
C PRO A 306 3.22 -12.97 0.96
N SER A 307 3.52 -13.65 -0.16
CA SER A 307 2.98 -14.98 -0.44
C SER A 307 3.09 -15.90 0.79
N GLU A 308 1.98 -16.51 1.19
CA GLU A 308 1.97 -17.44 2.30
C GLU A 308 2.75 -18.70 1.97
N ALA A 309 2.60 -19.22 0.76
CA ALA A 309 3.29 -20.44 0.32
C ALA A 309 4.79 -20.21 0.07
N HIS A 310 5.17 -19.02 -0.42
CA HIS A 310 6.52 -18.75 -0.91
C HIS A 310 7.12 -17.44 -0.33
N PRO A 311 7.21 -17.30 1.00
CA PRO A 311 7.54 -16.02 1.65
C PRO A 311 9.04 -15.66 1.61
N LEU A 312 9.94 -16.63 1.31
CA LEU A 312 11.39 -16.42 1.46
C LEU A 312 11.94 -15.34 0.52
N ALA A 313 11.32 -15.15 -0.67
CA ALA A 313 11.72 -14.07 -1.56
C ALA A 313 11.57 -12.69 -0.89
N ALA A 314 10.50 -12.46 -0.13
CA ALA A 314 10.28 -11.23 0.61
C ALA A 314 11.18 -11.10 1.84
N THR A 315 11.51 -12.22 2.52
CA THR A 315 12.42 -12.16 3.68
C THR A 315 13.87 -11.92 3.29
N GLU A 316 14.29 -12.39 2.13
CA GLU A 316 15.62 -12.07 1.58
C GLU A 316 15.76 -10.59 1.20
N LEU A 317 14.65 -9.89 0.88
CA LEU A 317 14.69 -8.46 0.59
C LEU A 317 15.07 -7.60 1.81
N TYR A 318 14.99 -8.09 3.04
CA TYR A 318 15.33 -7.29 4.23
C TYR A 318 16.72 -6.66 4.11
N THR A 319 17.72 -7.43 3.69
CA THR A 319 19.08 -6.93 3.52
C THR A 319 19.25 -5.99 2.33
N VAL A 320 18.42 -6.14 1.30
CA VAL A 320 18.37 -5.22 0.16
C VAL A 320 17.77 -3.88 0.60
N LEU A 321 16.67 -3.90 1.37
CA LEU A 321 16.02 -2.70 1.90
C LEU A 321 16.94 -1.94 2.85
N ASP A 322 17.61 -2.65 3.77
CA ASP A 322 18.58 -2.06 4.72
C ASP A 322 19.75 -1.37 3.99
N ALA A 323 20.21 -1.95 2.87
CA ALA A 323 21.32 -1.43 2.08
C ALA A 323 20.91 -0.31 1.09
N SER A 324 19.62 0.00 0.99
CA SER A 324 19.06 0.89 -0.05
C SER A 324 18.49 2.20 0.50
N ASP A 325 18.86 2.59 1.71
CA ASP A 325 18.41 3.82 2.37
C ASP A 325 16.89 3.95 2.48
N VAL A 326 16.16 2.83 2.51
CA VAL A 326 14.71 2.83 2.75
C VAL A 326 14.44 3.29 4.18
N PRO A 327 13.72 4.41 4.39
CA PRO A 327 13.50 4.89 5.75
C PRO A 327 12.72 3.89 6.60
N ALA A 328 13.10 3.79 7.87
CA ALA A 328 12.44 2.90 8.83
C ALA A 328 10.93 3.12 8.85
N GLY A 329 10.14 2.04 8.70
CA GLY A 329 8.68 2.07 8.70
C GLY A 329 8.02 2.37 7.34
N VAL A 330 8.76 2.78 6.30
CA VAL A 330 8.19 2.97 4.95
C VAL A 330 7.72 1.65 4.36
N ILE A 331 8.50 0.59 4.53
CA ILE A 331 8.14 -0.78 4.14
C ILE A 331 8.21 -1.65 5.39
N ASN A 332 7.08 -2.27 5.74
CA ASN A 332 7.00 -3.26 6.81
C ASN A 332 6.53 -4.59 6.20
N ILE A 333 7.12 -5.71 6.62
CA ILE A 333 6.82 -7.03 6.08
C ILE A 333 6.43 -7.95 7.24
N VAL A 334 5.20 -8.45 7.19
CA VAL A 334 4.63 -9.36 8.19
C VAL A 334 4.28 -10.68 7.52
N THR A 335 5.06 -11.72 7.79
CA THR A 335 4.79 -13.07 7.32
C THR A 335 3.77 -13.77 8.20
N GLY A 336 2.94 -14.65 7.64
CA GLY A 336 1.92 -15.39 8.38
C GLY A 336 0.77 -15.87 7.49
N ALA A 337 -0.33 -16.27 8.11
CA ALA A 337 -1.56 -16.67 7.41
C ALA A 337 -2.18 -15.45 6.72
N LYS A 338 -2.07 -15.37 5.39
CA LYS A 338 -2.37 -14.19 4.58
C LYS A 338 -3.79 -13.67 4.82
N ASP A 339 -4.80 -14.54 4.71
CA ASP A 339 -6.20 -14.11 4.82
C ASP A 339 -6.53 -13.60 6.23
N ALA A 340 -5.96 -14.23 7.27
CA ALA A 340 -6.14 -13.79 8.64
C ALA A 340 -5.49 -12.43 8.92
N LEU A 341 -4.28 -12.21 8.43
CA LEU A 341 -3.58 -10.94 8.58
C LEU A 341 -4.21 -9.83 7.73
N ALA A 342 -4.65 -10.15 6.50
CA ALA A 342 -5.36 -9.20 5.62
C ALA A 342 -6.69 -8.72 6.24
N LYS A 343 -7.43 -9.62 6.90
CA LYS A 343 -8.62 -9.25 7.68
C LYS A 343 -8.28 -8.26 8.80
N VAL A 344 -7.19 -8.47 9.52
CA VAL A 344 -6.76 -7.54 10.58
C VAL A 344 -6.43 -6.16 10.01
N LEU A 345 -5.76 -6.09 8.85
CA LEU A 345 -5.50 -4.82 8.15
C LEU A 345 -6.81 -4.14 7.71
N ALA A 346 -7.76 -4.93 7.22
CA ALA A 346 -9.08 -4.44 6.79
C ALA A 346 -9.90 -3.87 7.97
N GLU A 347 -9.82 -4.48 9.15
CA GLU A 347 -10.50 -4.03 10.37
C GLU A 347 -9.79 -2.86 11.07
N HIS A 348 -8.53 -2.54 10.73
CA HIS A 348 -7.72 -1.58 11.48
C HIS A 348 -8.06 -0.14 11.04
N ASP A 349 -8.51 0.71 11.95
CA ASP A 349 -8.94 2.09 11.64
C ASP A 349 -7.81 2.98 11.10
N ASP A 350 -6.58 2.77 11.56
CA ASP A 350 -5.40 3.51 11.12
C ASP A 350 -4.72 2.94 9.84
N VAL A 351 -5.41 2.13 9.07
CA VAL A 351 -5.00 1.69 7.73
C VAL A 351 -5.91 2.36 6.71
N ASP A 352 -5.36 3.13 5.80
CA ASP A 352 -6.12 3.98 4.87
C ASP A 352 -6.58 3.22 3.61
N ALA A 353 -5.85 2.17 3.21
CA ALA A 353 -6.24 1.30 2.09
C ALA A 353 -5.76 -0.14 2.28
N VAL A 354 -6.48 -1.08 1.68
CA VAL A 354 -6.07 -2.49 1.62
C VAL A 354 -6.15 -3.00 0.19
N TRP A 355 -5.01 -3.50 -0.31
CA TRP A 355 -4.93 -4.26 -1.54
C TRP A 355 -4.84 -5.74 -1.23
N TYR A 356 -5.71 -6.53 -1.81
CA TYR A 356 -5.73 -7.97 -1.62
C TYR A 356 -5.68 -8.71 -2.96
N PHE A 357 -4.67 -9.54 -3.15
CA PHE A 357 -4.51 -10.38 -4.34
C PHE A 357 -4.47 -11.86 -3.90
N GLY A 358 -5.58 -12.55 -4.04
CA GLY A 358 -5.71 -13.90 -3.51
C GLY A 358 -6.91 -14.66 -4.05
N ASN A 359 -7.65 -15.31 -3.16
CA ASN A 359 -8.86 -16.07 -3.49
C ASN A 359 -10.13 -15.23 -3.30
N HIS A 360 -11.24 -15.69 -3.87
CA HIS A 360 -12.52 -14.99 -3.79
C HIS A 360 -13.03 -14.81 -2.35
N ALA A 361 -12.85 -15.81 -1.48
CA ALA A 361 -13.33 -15.74 -0.10
C ALA A 361 -12.56 -14.67 0.70
N GLY A 362 -11.24 -14.57 0.51
CA GLY A 362 -10.41 -13.56 1.13
C GLY A 362 -10.72 -12.15 0.60
N ALA A 363 -10.97 -12.00 -0.71
CA ALA A 363 -11.39 -10.73 -1.30
C ALA A 363 -12.70 -10.23 -0.68
N THR A 364 -13.72 -11.10 -0.63
CA THR A 364 -15.02 -10.78 -0.01
C THR A 364 -14.88 -10.44 1.47
N GLU A 365 -14.02 -11.15 2.22
CA GLU A 365 -13.80 -10.86 3.64
C GLU A 365 -13.11 -9.52 3.86
N VAL A 366 -12.12 -9.17 3.03
CA VAL A 366 -11.43 -7.86 3.10
C VAL A 366 -12.40 -6.73 2.79
N GLU A 367 -13.20 -6.83 1.74
CA GLU A 367 -14.21 -5.82 1.40
C GLU A 367 -15.24 -5.65 2.53
N ARG A 368 -15.74 -6.76 3.08
CA ARG A 368 -16.69 -6.74 4.18
C ARG A 368 -16.10 -6.12 5.46
N ALA A 369 -14.87 -6.49 5.81
CA ALA A 369 -14.20 -6.01 7.01
C ALA A 369 -13.82 -4.52 6.92
N SER A 370 -13.57 -4.02 5.70
CA SER A 370 -13.24 -2.62 5.44
C SER A 370 -14.45 -1.68 5.44
N ALA A 371 -15.67 -2.22 5.37
CA ALA A 371 -16.88 -1.40 5.30
C ALA A 371 -17.13 -0.56 6.57
N GLY A 372 -16.66 -1.03 7.73
CA GLY A 372 -16.88 -0.36 9.02
C GLY A 372 -16.08 0.93 9.20
N ASN A 373 -15.00 1.12 8.47
CA ASN A 373 -14.09 2.27 8.59
C ASN A 373 -13.83 2.98 7.25
N MET A 374 -14.65 2.70 6.23
CA MET A 374 -14.67 3.39 4.93
C MET A 374 -13.30 3.48 4.23
N LYS A 375 -12.42 2.49 4.43
CA LYS A 375 -11.12 2.50 3.75
C LYS A 375 -11.22 2.04 2.29
N ARG A 376 -10.31 2.53 1.46
CA ARG A 376 -10.23 2.13 0.06
C ARG A 376 -9.75 0.70 -0.07
N THR A 377 -10.45 -0.12 -0.85
CA THR A 377 -10.08 -1.51 -1.13
C THR A 377 -9.82 -1.74 -2.61
N TRP A 378 -8.81 -2.55 -2.89
CA TRP A 378 -8.59 -3.14 -4.22
C TRP A 378 -8.40 -4.64 -4.03
N ALA A 379 -9.49 -5.38 -4.17
CA ALA A 379 -9.52 -6.82 -3.93
C ALA A 379 -9.67 -7.57 -5.25
N GLU A 380 -8.62 -8.32 -5.61
CA GLU A 380 -8.52 -9.07 -6.86
C GLU A 380 -8.41 -10.57 -6.58
N TRP A 381 -9.28 -11.34 -7.16
CA TRP A 381 -9.32 -12.80 -7.05
C TRP A 381 -9.22 -13.52 -8.39
N HIS A 382 -9.19 -12.77 -9.50
CA HIS A 382 -8.95 -13.30 -10.84
C HIS A 382 -7.46 -13.51 -11.08
N ALA A 383 -7.13 -14.46 -11.97
CA ALA A 383 -5.75 -14.66 -12.39
C ALA A 383 -5.23 -13.43 -13.13
N ARG A 384 -4.05 -12.96 -12.72
CA ARG A 384 -3.33 -11.85 -13.34
C ARG A 384 -1.97 -12.36 -13.82
N ASP A 385 -1.62 -12.07 -15.06
CA ASP A 385 -0.26 -12.37 -15.54
C ASP A 385 0.71 -11.27 -15.08
N TRP A 386 1.42 -11.55 -14.01
CA TRP A 386 2.40 -10.61 -13.45
C TRP A 386 3.60 -10.36 -14.35
N MET A 387 3.89 -11.27 -15.28
CA MET A 387 4.98 -11.12 -16.28
C MET A 387 4.57 -10.24 -17.46
N ASP A 388 3.29 -10.13 -17.79
CA ASP A 388 2.79 -9.18 -18.79
C ASP A 388 2.76 -7.77 -18.17
N ALA A 389 3.58 -6.87 -18.71
CA ALA A 389 3.66 -5.48 -18.26
C ALA A 389 2.31 -4.74 -18.28
N ARG A 390 1.38 -5.13 -19.16
CA ARG A 390 0.03 -4.53 -19.22
C ARG A 390 -0.87 -4.92 -18.05
N GLN A 391 -0.59 -6.05 -17.40
CA GLN A 391 -1.37 -6.58 -16.29
C GLN A 391 -0.65 -6.40 -14.93
N GLY A 392 0.67 -6.56 -14.93
CA GLY A 392 1.50 -6.54 -13.71
C GLY A 392 2.14 -5.19 -13.41
N GLU A 393 2.00 -4.19 -14.29
CA GLU A 393 2.65 -2.89 -14.18
C GLU A 393 1.75 -1.78 -14.75
N GLY A 394 2.08 -0.53 -14.49
CA GLY A 394 1.51 0.63 -15.18
C GLY A 394 0.73 1.58 -14.27
N ARG A 395 0.00 2.48 -14.94
CA ARG A 395 -0.70 3.59 -14.27
C ARG A 395 -1.87 3.16 -13.40
N GLU A 396 -2.40 1.95 -13.59
CA GLU A 396 -3.43 1.40 -12.72
C GLU A 396 -2.96 1.34 -11.27
N PHE A 397 -1.78 0.78 -11.03
CA PHE A 397 -1.20 0.69 -9.69
C PHE A 397 -0.90 2.06 -9.08
N LEU A 398 -0.44 3.03 -9.87
CA LEU A 398 -0.21 4.40 -9.41
C LEU A 398 -1.53 5.09 -9.05
N ARG A 399 -2.58 4.89 -9.86
CA ARG A 399 -3.92 5.43 -9.59
C ARG A 399 -4.51 4.82 -8.31
N GLU A 400 -4.41 3.50 -8.16
CA GLU A 400 -4.92 2.82 -6.96
C GLU A 400 -4.11 3.18 -5.69
N ALA A 401 -2.86 3.64 -5.85
CA ALA A 401 -2.00 4.10 -4.76
C ALA A 401 -2.15 5.60 -4.42
N THR A 402 -3.01 6.32 -5.14
CA THR A 402 -3.18 7.77 -4.95
C THR A 402 -4.65 8.16 -4.87
N GLN A 403 -4.88 9.31 -4.31
CA GLN A 403 -6.17 9.99 -4.32
C GLN A 403 -6.01 11.40 -4.89
N VAL A 404 -7.05 11.91 -5.56
CA VAL A 404 -7.01 13.23 -6.20
C VAL A 404 -7.64 14.26 -5.29
N LYS A 405 -6.90 15.35 -5.04
CA LYS A 405 -7.41 16.57 -4.42
C LYS A 405 -7.64 17.64 -5.47
N ASN A 406 -8.84 18.20 -5.54
CA ASN A 406 -9.15 19.28 -6.44
C ASN A 406 -9.12 20.63 -5.71
N ILE A 407 -8.22 21.54 -6.13
CA ILE A 407 -8.08 22.89 -5.57
C ILE A 407 -8.58 23.90 -6.58
N TRP A 408 -9.62 24.64 -6.21
CA TRP A 408 -10.24 25.68 -7.03
C TRP A 408 -9.68 27.03 -6.69
N ILE A 409 -9.16 27.74 -7.69
CA ILE A 409 -8.51 29.03 -7.58
C ILE A 409 -9.18 30.00 -8.59
N PRO A 410 -10.34 30.56 -8.28
CA PRO A 410 -10.96 31.56 -9.14
C PRO A 410 -10.13 32.84 -9.16
N TYR A 411 -10.15 33.56 -10.28
CA TYR A 411 -9.47 34.84 -10.44
C TYR A 411 -10.31 35.83 -11.27
N GLY A 412 -10.05 37.11 -11.05
CA GLY A 412 -10.74 38.19 -11.70
C GLY A 412 -12.09 38.52 -11.04
N GLU A 413 -12.61 39.72 -11.35
CA GLU A 413 -13.94 40.17 -10.98
C GLU A 413 -15.02 39.53 -11.86
#